data_b7ba2c74c045720e65bf5f7ecbbb4243
#
_entry.id   b7ba2c74c045720e65bf5f7ecbbb4243
#
_cell.length_a   1.000
_cell.length_b   1.000
_cell.length_c   1.000
_cell.angle_alpha   90.00
_cell.angle_beta   90.00
_cell.angle_gamma   90.00
#
_symmetry.space_group_name_H-M   'P 1'
#
loop_
_entity.id
_entity.type
_entity.pdbx_description
1 polymer ?
#
loop_
_entity_poly.entity_id
_entity_poly.type
_entity_poly.pdbx_seq_one_letter_code
_entity_poly.pdbx_strand_id
1 'polypeptide(L)'
;MKYFWKILCLCPILSFGQTIYNPQSLYDSTGGIFDKDSLRSIYINFQDANYHNVLVNSFFTNPSYRIPSTLTLNGTTYDSVGVRYKGNSTFCLPNDDDNPKVPFNIDMNYWISGQKLLGKKKIKLANAWMDPTFVKEFSAFQIYKNYLPSPEANLVKLYVQGNYQGLYVNTESINKQFTKKHFDEKSGTLFKCDGSGMFCDTAGTPAGGTPNLTYLGEDTTMYYSSYNLKSDNGWKDLLELIQSINLGTIPIDSILNVDRTLWAFAVNQVVSNLDTYNGYYVHNYYLYQSKDNLFQMIPWDMDNTFVGAIMGTSFFNPADVYEYDPYQGEDPAVGRPLTELLFNHPTYRKQYTAHMRTVINESLDTAIIRGKINQIQSLSSNAADTDVNKGFTMAQYYSNVESAFWSWWGFGGIMSTINERKQYLLSHPEISLNPPLISNVNINNTLLTTSVFNATMVELMLTTSQYNSKFQSFIMNDDGINGDIMSNDGIYSVILPSTNNIKFYIRSQNNDAMMLSPERAEYEFYQYSTISGVLESPVIDKRKLVKVCDILGKEVNIDFNTTLFFIYDDGSVEKRIIVK
;
A
#
# COMPACT_ATOMS: atom_id res chain seq x y z
N MET A 1 -0.87 -71.12 20.82
CA MET A 1 -1.51 -70.00 20.14
C MET A 1 -0.60 -68.79 20.23
N LYS A 2 0.10 -68.43 19.14
CA LYS A 2 0.96 -67.28 19.10
C LYS A 2 0.18 -66.14 18.44
N TYR A 3 -0.10 -65.07 19.17
CA TYR A 3 -0.69 -63.86 18.61
C TYR A 3 0.40 -63.02 17.95
N PHE A 4 0.32 -62.88 16.63
CA PHE A 4 1.09 -61.91 15.85
C PHE A 4 0.38 -60.57 15.98
N TRP A 5 0.97 -59.61 16.69
CA TRP A 5 0.60 -58.21 16.60
C TRP A 5 1.20 -57.60 15.35
N LYS A 6 0.35 -57.24 14.40
CA LYS A 6 0.75 -56.37 13.28
C LYS A 6 0.86 -54.96 13.82
N ILE A 7 2.09 -54.46 13.95
CA ILE A 7 2.34 -53.04 14.14
C ILE A 7 2.03 -52.37 12.83
N LEU A 8 0.93 -51.63 12.77
CA LEU A 8 0.63 -50.71 11.68
C LEU A 8 1.53 -49.47 11.88
N CYS A 9 2.64 -49.37 11.18
CA CYS A 9 3.39 -48.13 11.07
C CYS A 9 2.52 -47.14 10.31
N LEU A 10 1.83 -46.27 11.02
CA LEU A 10 1.34 -45.02 10.48
C LEU A 10 2.53 -44.11 10.21
N CYS A 11 3.09 -44.20 8.99
CA CYS A 11 3.92 -43.11 8.50
C CYS A 11 3.06 -41.85 8.52
N PRO A 12 3.49 -40.76 9.15
CA PRO A 12 2.83 -39.48 8.96
C PRO A 12 2.90 -39.17 7.46
N ILE A 13 1.75 -39.07 6.83
CA ILE A 13 1.64 -38.54 5.48
C ILE A 13 2.01 -37.04 5.64
N LEU A 14 3.26 -36.73 5.35
CA LEU A 14 3.71 -35.35 5.21
C LEU A 14 2.93 -34.78 4.03
N SER A 15 1.92 -34.01 4.31
CA SER A 15 1.20 -33.23 3.34
C SER A 15 2.13 -32.14 2.84
N PHE A 16 2.74 -32.37 1.69
CA PHE A 16 3.40 -31.30 0.93
C PHE A 16 2.29 -30.38 0.43
N GLY A 17 2.13 -29.22 1.03
CA GLY A 17 1.02 -28.31 0.76
C GLY A 17 1.48 -27.11 -0.05
N GLN A 18 0.86 -26.90 -1.19
CA GLN A 18 0.84 -25.61 -1.86
C GLN A 18 0.03 -24.66 -0.99
N THR A 19 0.62 -23.49 -0.67
CA THR A 19 -0.05 -22.42 0.07
C THR A 19 -0.01 -21.13 -0.73
N ILE A 20 -0.93 -20.22 -0.45
CA ILE A 20 -0.89 -18.87 -1.02
C ILE A 20 -0.29 -17.94 0.03
N TYR A 21 0.77 -17.22 -0.35
CA TYR A 21 1.26 -16.11 0.44
C TYR A 21 0.26 -14.97 0.41
N ASN A 22 -0.19 -14.55 1.59
CA ASN A 22 -1.11 -13.43 1.73
C ASN A 22 -0.42 -12.28 2.49
N PRO A 23 -0.11 -11.16 1.82
CA PRO A 23 0.56 -10.00 2.42
C PRO A 23 -0.31 -9.24 3.42
N GLN A 24 -1.60 -9.55 3.56
CA GLN A 24 -2.49 -8.92 4.55
C GLN A 24 -2.01 -9.12 5.99
N SER A 25 -1.26 -10.18 6.28
CA SER A 25 -0.61 -10.40 7.59
C SER A 25 0.35 -9.28 8.00
N LEU A 26 0.88 -8.51 7.04
CA LEU A 26 1.73 -7.34 7.30
C LEU A 26 0.97 -6.13 7.86
N TYR A 27 -0.37 -6.15 7.83
CA TYR A 27 -1.25 -5.05 8.20
C TYR A 27 -2.02 -5.29 9.50
N ASP A 28 -1.59 -6.26 10.31
CA ASP A 28 -2.12 -6.41 11.66
C ASP A 28 -1.54 -5.32 12.58
N SER A 29 -2.37 -4.33 12.86
CA SER A 29 -2.03 -3.17 13.70
C SER A 29 -2.83 -3.14 15.00
N THR A 30 -3.44 -4.26 15.39
CA THR A 30 -4.24 -4.39 16.63
C THR A 30 -3.44 -3.90 17.83
N GLY A 31 -4.03 -2.95 18.58
CA GLY A 31 -3.37 -2.29 19.71
C GLY A 31 -2.27 -1.28 19.32
N GLY A 32 -1.81 -1.26 18.06
CA GLY A 32 -0.82 -0.32 17.53
C GLY A 32 -1.37 1.09 17.28
N ILE A 33 -0.51 1.99 16.78
CA ILE A 33 -0.90 3.38 16.51
C ILE A 33 -1.88 3.48 15.33
N PHE A 34 -1.91 2.50 14.43
CA PHE A 34 -2.80 2.43 13.27
C PHE A 34 -4.00 1.49 13.49
N ASP A 35 -4.26 1.10 14.74
CA ASP A 35 -5.44 0.31 15.09
C ASP A 35 -6.71 1.03 14.65
N LYS A 36 -7.41 0.45 13.67
CA LYS A 36 -8.62 1.02 13.05
C LYS A 36 -9.85 0.99 13.95
N ASP A 37 -9.81 0.16 15.01
CA ASP A 37 -10.90 -0.02 15.97
C ASP A 37 -10.75 0.90 17.19
N SER A 38 -9.75 1.79 17.17
CA SER A 38 -9.42 2.73 18.26
C SER A 38 -9.33 4.15 17.77
N LEU A 39 -10.08 5.08 18.38
CA LEU A 39 -9.89 6.53 18.21
C LEU A 39 -9.04 7.08 19.37
N ARG A 40 -7.75 7.22 19.16
CA ARG A 40 -6.80 7.66 20.18
C ARG A 40 -6.74 9.18 20.30
N SER A 41 -6.39 9.68 21.49
CA SER A 41 -6.11 11.11 21.73
C SER A 41 -4.60 11.31 21.86
N ILE A 42 -4.03 12.16 21.01
CA ILE A 42 -2.63 12.58 21.05
C ILE A 42 -2.57 13.99 21.60
N TYR A 43 -1.76 14.21 22.61
CA TYR A 43 -1.54 15.52 23.24
C TYR A 43 -0.10 15.96 22.97
N ILE A 44 0.07 17.17 22.42
CA ILE A 44 1.37 17.80 22.17
C ILE A 44 1.45 19.07 23.01
N ASN A 45 2.52 19.21 23.79
CA ASN A 45 2.78 20.44 24.54
C ASN A 45 4.18 20.95 24.22
N PHE A 46 4.26 22.19 23.82
CA PHE A 46 5.49 22.93 23.56
C PHE A 46 5.88 23.73 24.80
N GLN A 47 7.18 23.85 25.07
CA GLN A 47 7.68 24.72 26.13
C GLN A 47 7.65 26.21 25.72
N ASP A 48 7.86 26.47 24.44
CA ASP A 48 7.81 27.81 23.86
C ASP A 48 6.36 28.21 23.59
N ALA A 49 5.89 29.25 24.23
CA ALA A 49 4.55 29.80 24.00
C ALA A 49 4.38 30.35 22.56
N ASN A 50 5.48 30.73 21.90
CA ASN A 50 5.50 31.23 20.52
C ASN A 50 5.69 30.13 19.47
N TYR A 51 5.52 28.85 19.87
CA TYR A 51 5.78 27.67 19.02
C TYR A 51 5.16 27.77 17.63
N HIS A 52 3.95 28.31 17.53
CA HIS A 52 3.22 28.40 16.26
C HIS A 52 3.96 29.27 15.25
N ASN A 53 4.32 30.51 15.63
CA ASN A 53 5.06 31.43 14.75
C ASN A 53 6.45 30.86 14.38
N VAL A 54 7.12 30.17 15.31
CA VAL A 54 8.40 29.52 15.03
C VAL A 54 8.22 28.42 13.99
N LEU A 55 7.18 27.59 14.10
CA LEU A 55 6.89 26.50 13.16
C LEU A 55 6.43 27.02 11.79
N VAL A 56 5.60 28.07 11.75
CA VAL A 56 5.18 28.72 10.48
C VAL A 56 6.41 29.33 9.78
N ASN A 57 7.22 30.09 10.48
CA ASN A 57 8.43 30.65 9.89
C ASN A 57 9.39 29.56 9.38
N SER A 58 9.61 28.51 10.16
CA SER A 58 10.48 27.41 9.75
C SER A 58 9.92 26.60 8.57
N PHE A 59 8.61 26.51 8.43
CA PHE A 59 7.99 25.85 7.28
C PHE A 59 8.45 26.47 5.96
N PHE A 60 8.55 27.79 5.89
CA PHE A 60 8.99 28.52 4.71
C PHE A 60 10.51 28.64 4.57
N THR A 61 11.24 28.80 5.67
CA THR A 61 12.68 29.11 5.65
C THR A 61 13.59 27.88 5.84
N ASN A 62 13.14 26.91 6.64
CA ASN A 62 13.88 25.66 6.91
C ASN A 62 12.90 24.53 7.22
N PRO A 63 12.26 23.95 6.19
CA PRO A 63 11.18 22.98 6.37
C PRO A 63 11.61 21.66 7.03
N SER A 64 12.88 21.44 7.27
CA SER A 64 13.38 20.30 8.06
C SER A 64 13.53 20.58 9.55
N TYR A 65 13.51 21.85 9.95
CA TYR A 65 13.64 22.28 11.35
C TYR A 65 12.50 21.75 12.22
N ARG A 66 12.86 21.35 13.44
CA ARG A 66 11.91 20.83 14.44
C ARG A 66 12.13 21.50 15.76
N ILE A 67 11.06 21.74 16.50
CA ILE A 67 11.15 22.20 17.89
C ILE A 67 10.82 21.05 18.85
N PRO A 68 11.41 21.05 20.06
CA PRO A 68 11.12 20.04 21.07
C PRO A 68 9.73 20.24 21.66
N SER A 69 9.07 19.12 21.91
CA SER A 69 7.77 19.09 22.61
C SER A 69 7.67 17.84 23.48
N THR A 70 6.68 17.79 24.35
CA THR A 70 6.21 16.54 24.94
C THR A 70 5.04 16.00 24.14
N LEU A 71 4.94 14.66 24.03
CA LEU A 71 3.79 13.97 23.46
C LEU A 71 3.23 13.00 24.49
N THR A 72 1.92 13.08 24.75
CA THR A 72 1.24 12.13 25.63
C THR A 72 0.23 11.30 24.86
N LEU A 73 0.27 9.99 25.03
CA LEU A 73 -0.69 9.01 24.51
C LEU A 73 -1.01 7.98 25.58
N ASN A 74 -2.29 7.69 25.81
CA ASN A 74 -2.75 6.68 26.79
C ASN A 74 -2.13 6.87 28.20
N GLY A 75 -1.94 8.12 28.64
CA GLY A 75 -1.33 8.46 29.93
C GLY A 75 0.21 8.35 29.97
N THR A 76 0.86 7.87 28.92
CA THR A 76 2.33 7.85 28.82
C THR A 76 2.82 9.10 28.12
N THR A 77 3.74 9.83 28.76
CA THR A 77 4.37 11.03 28.20
C THR A 77 5.77 10.73 27.69
N TYR A 78 6.06 11.20 26.50
CA TYR A 78 7.36 11.13 25.81
C TYR A 78 7.93 12.53 25.73
N ASP A 79 9.14 12.71 26.24
CA ASP A 79 9.84 13.99 26.20
C ASP A 79 10.69 14.15 24.94
N SER A 80 11.03 15.40 24.64
CA SER A 80 11.97 15.75 23.55
C SER A 80 11.58 15.14 22.20
N VAL A 81 10.30 15.24 21.88
CA VAL A 81 9.78 14.81 20.58
C VAL A 81 9.97 15.93 19.56
N GLY A 82 10.44 15.62 18.37
CA GLY A 82 10.67 16.60 17.31
C GLY A 82 9.42 16.90 16.50
N VAL A 83 8.86 18.10 16.61
CA VAL A 83 7.65 18.49 15.89
C VAL A 83 7.93 19.55 14.85
N ARG A 84 7.31 19.42 13.67
CA ARG A 84 7.24 20.45 12.64
C ARG A 84 5.91 20.38 11.89
N TYR A 85 5.55 21.44 11.20
CA TYR A 85 4.46 21.42 10.24
C TYR A 85 4.85 20.67 8.95
N LYS A 86 3.86 20.22 8.19
CA LYS A 86 4.01 19.54 6.91
C LYS A 86 2.88 19.94 5.96
N GLY A 87 2.88 19.38 4.77
CA GLY A 87 1.85 19.59 3.76
C GLY A 87 2.28 20.57 2.70
N ASN A 88 1.37 20.92 1.82
CA ASN A 88 1.47 21.92 0.79
C ASN A 88 0.21 22.81 0.88
N SER A 89 -0.75 22.69 -0.03
CA SER A 89 -2.06 23.37 0.06
C SER A 89 -2.77 23.12 1.40
N THR A 90 -2.69 21.91 1.93
CA THR A 90 -3.26 21.54 3.24
C THR A 90 -2.62 22.25 4.45
N PHE A 91 -1.43 22.84 4.29
CA PHE A 91 -0.86 23.76 5.28
C PHE A 91 -1.20 25.22 4.95
N CYS A 92 -1.01 25.63 3.70
CA CYS A 92 -1.10 27.04 3.31
C CYS A 92 -2.52 27.57 3.42
N LEU A 93 -3.50 26.86 2.90
CA LEU A 93 -4.89 27.32 2.91
C LEU A 93 -5.43 27.58 4.34
N PRO A 94 -5.35 26.63 5.30
CA PRO A 94 -5.77 26.93 6.66
C PRO A 94 -4.90 27.98 7.35
N ASN A 95 -3.59 28.01 7.08
CA ASN A 95 -2.70 29.01 7.68
C ASN A 95 -3.02 30.43 7.19
N ASP A 96 -3.37 30.59 5.93
CA ASP A 96 -3.74 31.90 5.35
C ASP A 96 -5.11 32.38 5.86
N ASP A 97 -5.96 31.46 6.31
CA ASP A 97 -7.25 31.71 6.97
C ASP A 97 -7.12 31.86 8.51
N ASP A 98 -5.91 31.97 9.08
CA ASP A 98 -5.63 31.95 10.51
C ASP A 98 -6.24 30.73 11.25
N ASN A 99 -6.45 29.62 10.53
CA ASN A 99 -7.01 28.39 11.11
C ASN A 99 -5.89 27.53 11.71
N PRO A 100 -5.94 27.21 13.01
CA PRO A 100 -4.87 26.43 13.67
C PRO A 100 -4.81 24.96 13.25
N LYS A 101 -5.75 24.48 12.46
CA LYS A 101 -5.82 23.09 12.02
C LYS A 101 -4.86 22.81 10.86
N VAL A 102 -3.58 22.93 11.10
CA VAL A 102 -2.49 22.63 10.16
C VAL A 102 -1.95 21.21 10.35
N PRO A 103 -1.35 20.58 9.35
CA PRO A 103 -0.84 19.19 9.46
C PRO A 103 0.51 19.13 10.19
N PHE A 104 0.72 18.03 10.94
CA PHE A 104 1.90 17.82 11.77
C PHE A 104 2.77 16.64 11.28
N ASN A 105 4.08 16.78 11.45
CA ASN A 105 5.06 15.70 11.29
C ASN A 105 5.88 15.60 12.58
N ILE A 106 5.70 14.49 13.29
CA ILE A 106 6.27 14.23 14.61
C ILE A 106 7.35 13.16 14.47
N ASP A 107 8.54 13.44 14.99
CA ASP A 107 9.65 12.49 15.04
C ASP A 107 9.99 12.14 16.49
N MET A 108 9.60 10.95 16.92
CA MET A 108 9.84 10.44 18.26
C MET A 108 11.33 10.23 18.53
N ASN A 109 12.10 9.95 17.49
CA ASN A 109 13.49 9.55 17.56
C ASN A 109 14.47 10.70 17.26
N TYR A 110 14.00 11.95 17.21
CA TYR A 110 14.80 13.08 16.74
C TYR A 110 15.94 13.44 17.72
N TRP A 111 15.64 13.65 18.99
CA TRP A 111 16.64 13.91 20.04
C TRP A 111 16.94 12.67 20.89
N ILE A 112 15.96 11.82 21.14
CA ILE A 112 16.13 10.61 21.95
C ILE A 112 16.18 9.39 21.03
N SER A 113 17.38 8.86 20.85
CA SER A 113 17.58 7.68 19.99
C SER A 113 16.80 6.47 20.52
N GLY A 114 16.11 5.78 19.59
CA GLY A 114 15.32 4.60 19.92
C GLY A 114 13.91 4.87 20.40
N GLN A 115 13.54 6.13 20.74
CA GLN A 115 12.20 6.47 21.19
C GLN A 115 11.15 6.19 20.10
N LYS A 116 10.02 5.61 20.49
CA LYS A 116 8.95 5.21 19.57
C LYS A 116 7.58 5.39 20.25
N LEU A 117 6.57 5.74 19.48
CA LEU A 117 5.17 5.74 19.88
C LEU A 117 4.51 4.45 19.33
N LEU A 118 4.14 3.51 20.20
CA LEU A 118 3.59 2.20 19.82
C LEU A 118 4.37 1.56 18.64
N GLY A 119 5.71 1.50 18.79
CA GLY A 119 6.61 0.91 17.81
C GLY A 119 7.02 1.82 16.64
N LYS A 120 6.35 2.95 16.38
CA LYS A 120 6.66 3.84 15.25
C LYS A 120 7.53 5.02 15.68
N LYS A 121 8.55 5.33 14.85
CA LYS A 121 9.47 6.46 15.07
C LYS A 121 8.90 7.79 14.58
N LYS A 122 8.03 7.75 13.57
CA LYS A 122 7.44 8.95 12.94
C LYS A 122 5.94 8.83 12.87
N ILE A 123 5.25 9.91 13.20
CA ILE A 123 3.80 10.06 13.13
C ILE A 123 3.51 11.23 12.20
N LYS A 124 2.60 11.03 11.26
CA LYS A 124 2.17 12.05 10.32
C LYS A 124 0.67 12.28 10.48
N LEU A 125 0.31 13.47 10.88
CA LEU A 125 -1.08 13.88 11.07
C LEU A 125 -1.48 14.83 9.96
N ALA A 126 -2.35 14.37 9.05
CA ALA A 126 -2.98 15.18 8.03
C ALA A 126 -4.27 15.79 8.58
N ASN A 127 -4.54 17.05 8.27
CA ASN A 127 -5.69 17.78 8.81
C ASN A 127 -7.01 17.53 8.06
N ALA A 128 -6.98 16.75 6.97
CA ALA A 128 -8.12 16.49 6.10
C ALA A 128 -8.80 17.79 5.59
N TRP A 129 -8.00 18.84 5.30
CA TRP A 129 -8.52 20.15 4.91
C TRP A 129 -9.40 20.11 3.66
N MET A 130 -9.07 19.22 2.73
CA MET A 130 -9.79 19.02 1.47
C MET A 130 -10.66 17.74 1.46
N ASP A 131 -10.85 17.08 2.60
CA ASP A 131 -11.72 15.91 2.74
C ASP A 131 -12.83 16.16 3.77
N PRO A 132 -14.04 16.51 3.34
CA PRO A 132 -15.17 16.72 4.25
C PRO A 132 -15.51 15.51 5.12
N THR A 133 -15.20 14.31 4.65
CA THR A 133 -15.56 13.04 5.30
C THR A 133 -14.53 12.56 6.32
N PHE A 134 -13.29 13.05 6.26
CA PHE A 134 -12.10 12.57 6.98
C PHE A 134 -11.71 11.11 6.68
N VAL A 135 -12.36 10.44 5.75
CA VAL A 135 -12.19 9.00 5.53
C VAL A 135 -11.72 8.61 4.13
N LYS A 136 -11.48 9.58 3.22
CA LYS A 136 -11.04 9.27 1.85
C LYS A 136 -9.66 8.60 1.86
N GLU A 137 -8.66 9.21 2.50
CA GLU A 137 -7.32 8.63 2.61
C GLU A 137 -7.33 7.26 3.31
N PHE A 138 -8.06 7.14 4.42
CA PHE A 138 -8.25 5.86 5.11
C PHE A 138 -8.85 4.80 4.17
N SER A 139 -9.96 5.13 3.49
CA SER A 139 -10.69 4.20 2.61
C SER A 139 -9.83 3.79 1.41
N ALA A 140 -9.07 4.74 0.84
CA ALA A 140 -8.14 4.48 -0.23
C ALA A 140 -7.08 3.44 0.19
N PHE A 141 -6.39 3.65 1.30
CA PHE A 141 -5.38 2.69 1.78
C PHE A 141 -5.97 1.33 2.15
N GLN A 142 -7.26 1.24 2.55
CA GLN A 142 -7.92 -0.06 2.72
C GLN A 142 -8.09 -0.83 1.38
N ILE A 143 -8.06 -0.14 0.24
CA ILE A 143 -8.09 -0.75 -1.09
C ILE A 143 -6.67 -1.07 -1.55
N TYR A 144 -5.76 -0.09 -1.57
CA TYR A 144 -4.39 -0.24 -2.06
C TYR A 144 -3.64 -1.40 -1.41
N LYS A 145 -3.75 -1.58 -0.09
CA LYS A 145 -3.05 -2.65 0.65
C LYS A 145 -3.39 -4.07 0.19
N ASN A 146 -4.48 -4.25 -0.56
CA ASN A 146 -4.85 -5.56 -1.11
C ASN A 146 -4.00 -5.93 -2.32
N TYR A 147 -3.36 -4.95 -2.99
CA TYR A 147 -2.73 -5.15 -4.30
C TYR A 147 -1.25 -4.77 -4.33
N LEU A 148 -0.78 -3.93 -3.40
CA LEU A 148 0.61 -3.48 -3.35
C LEU A 148 0.97 -2.97 -1.94
N PRO A 149 2.29 -2.89 -1.59
CA PRO A 149 2.75 -2.27 -0.35
C PRO A 149 2.23 -0.84 -0.22
N SER A 150 1.52 -0.58 0.85
CA SER A 150 0.79 0.67 1.05
C SER A 150 0.87 1.09 2.52
N PRO A 151 0.86 2.39 2.83
CA PRO A 151 0.75 2.87 4.20
C PRO A 151 -0.53 2.40 4.90
N GLU A 152 -0.45 2.30 6.22
CA GLU A 152 -1.63 2.19 7.08
C GLU A 152 -2.12 3.59 7.44
N ALA A 153 -3.43 3.74 7.65
CA ALA A 153 -4.02 4.97 8.13
C ALA A 153 -5.17 4.70 9.11
N ASN A 154 -5.38 5.62 10.05
CA ASN A 154 -6.55 5.68 10.92
C ASN A 154 -6.81 7.13 11.35
N LEU A 155 -7.82 7.34 12.19
CA LEU A 155 -8.14 8.65 12.73
C LEU A 155 -7.64 8.80 14.16
N VAL A 156 -7.24 10.03 14.52
CA VAL A 156 -6.84 10.42 15.89
C VAL A 156 -7.39 11.79 16.25
N LYS A 157 -7.65 12.02 17.54
CA LYS A 157 -7.92 13.34 18.11
C LYS A 157 -6.59 14.00 18.48
N LEU A 158 -6.38 15.23 18.02
CA LEU A 158 -5.18 15.99 18.35
C LEU A 158 -5.52 17.12 19.33
N TYR A 159 -4.72 17.21 20.39
CA TYR A 159 -4.73 18.31 21.34
C TYR A 159 -3.36 18.99 21.36
N VAL A 160 -3.33 20.31 21.26
CA VAL A 160 -2.10 21.11 21.35
C VAL A 160 -2.27 22.14 22.45
N GLN A 161 -1.31 22.19 23.39
CA GLN A 161 -1.38 23.07 24.57
C GLN A 161 -2.71 22.92 25.35
N GLY A 162 -3.21 21.70 25.44
CA GLY A 162 -4.48 21.35 26.07
C GLY A 162 -5.74 21.66 25.27
N ASN A 163 -5.65 22.37 24.14
CA ASN A 163 -6.77 22.72 23.29
C ASN A 163 -7.01 21.65 22.22
N TYR A 164 -8.26 21.27 21.99
CA TYR A 164 -8.63 20.36 20.93
C TYR A 164 -8.43 21.03 19.56
N GLN A 165 -7.49 20.51 18.77
CA GLN A 165 -7.21 21.01 17.41
C GLN A 165 -8.15 20.40 16.37
N GLY A 166 -8.68 19.22 16.66
CA GLY A 166 -9.62 18.54 15.80
C GLY A 166 -9.31 17.06 15.56
N LEU A 167 -10.05 16.50 14.62
CA LEU A 167 -9.87 15.14 14.10
C LEU A 167 -8.83 15.16 12.98
N TYR A 168 -7.84 14.25 13.04
CA TYR A 168 -6.74 14.14 12.07
C TYR A 168 -6.64 12.74 11.49
N VAL A 169 -6.21 12.64 10.25
CA VAL A 169 -5.79 11.36 9.63
C VAL A 169 -4.34 11.10 10.02
N ASN A 170 -4.09 9.97 10.66
CA ASN A 170 -2.76 9.50 11.01
C ASN A 170 -2.30 8.48 9.99
N THR A 171 -1.27 8.83 9.20
CA THR A 171 -0.78 8.02 8.08
C THR A 171 0.62 7.49 8.33
N GLU A 172 0.86 6.21 8.02
CA GLU A 172 2.16 5.56 8.17
C GLU A 172 3.22 6.25 7.29
N SER A 173 4.34 6.60 7.88
CA SER A 173 5.47 7.19 7.15
C SER A 173 6.18 6.15 6.30
N ILE A 174 6.36 6.42 5.02
CA ILE A 174 7.25 5.65 4.15
C ILE A 174 8.69 5.99 4.53
N ASN A 175 9.35 5.08 5.23
CA ASN A 175 10.70 5.22 5.81
C ASN A 175 11.35 3.83 5.99
N LYS A 176 12.53 3.76 6.62
CA LYS A 176 13.24 2.51 6.88
C LYS A 176 12.45 1.44 7.67
N GLN A 177 11.40 1.82 8.43
CA GLN A 177 10.51 0.86 9.09
C GLN A 177 9.50 0.28 8.10
N PHE A 178 8.95 1.12 7.23
CA PHE A 178 8.06 0.69 6.16
C PHE A 178 8.78 -0.24 5.17
N THR A 179 9.97 0.15 4.69
CA THR A 179 10.72 -0.66 3.74
C THR A 179 11.15 -2.01 4.34
N LYS A 180 11.53 -2.04 5.63
CA LYS A 180 11.81 -3.30 6.32
C LYS A 180 10.58 -4.20 6.44
N LYS A 181 9.39 -3.62 6.68
CA LYS A 181 8.13 -4.34 6.80
C LYS A 181 7.73 -5.01 5.47
N HIS A 182 7.83 -4.27 4.36
CA HIS A 182 7.30 -4.70 3.07
C HIS A 182 8.31 -5.35 2.13
N PHE A 183 9.61 -5.05 2.27
CA PHE A 183 10.67 -5.52 1.38
C PHE A 183 11.78 -6.27 2.13
N ASP A 184 11.59 -6.52 3.41
CA ASP A 184 12.55 -7.18 4.32
C ASP A 184 13.95 -6.53 4.34
N GLU A 185 14.04 -5.28 3.92
CA GLU A 185 15.30 -4.54 3.92
C GLU A 185 15.06 -3.04 4.14
N LYS A 186 16.10 -2.25 4.43
CA LYS A 186 15.97 -0.84 4.82
C LYS A 186 17.03 0.09 4.23
N SER A 187 17.89 -0.43 3.37
CA SER A 187 19.08 0.28 2.88
C SER A 187 18.99 0.69 1.41
N GLY A 188 17.89 0.36 0.73
CA GLY A 188 17.68 0.71 -0.66
C GLY A 188 17.48 2.21 -0.89
N THR A 189 17.62 2.63 -2.13
CA THR A 189 17.37 4.00 -2.58
C THR A 189 15.90 4.35 -2.43
N LEU A 190 15.58 5.49 -1.82
CA LEU A 190 14.22 5.94 -1.58
C LEU A 190 14.06 7.40 -2.03
N PHE A 191 13.11 7.65 -2.92
CA PHE A 191 12.70 8.98 -3.34
C PHE A 191 11.24 9.25 -2.98
N LYS A 192 10.95 10.45 -2.47
CA LYS A 192 9.61 11.03 -2.48
C LYS A 192 9.46 11.82 -3.79
N CYS A 193 8.48 11.46 -4.59
CA CYS A 193 8.16 12.08 -5.87
C CYS A 193 6.99 13.05 -5.66
N ASP A 194 7.34 14.29 -5.25
CA ASP A 194 6.41 15.31 -4.77
C ASP A 194 7.04 16.68 -5.04
N GLY A 195 7.36 16.91 -6.29
CA GLY A 195 8.11 18.09 -6.72
C GLY A 195 7.30 19.37 -6.84
N SER A 196 5.97 19.33 -6.60
CA SER A 196 5.14 20.52 -6.64
C SER A 196 5.55 21.53 -5.58
N GLY A 197 5.68 22.79 -5.98
CA GLY A 197 5.96 23.91 -5.09
C GLY A 197 4.88 24.08 -4.03
N MET A 198 5.15 24.92 -3.04
CA MET A 198 4.14 25.24 -2.02
C MET A 198 3.03 26.07 -2.65
N PHE A 199 1.79 25.71 -2.35
CA PHE A 199 0.59 26.40 -2.79
C PHE A 199 0.25 27.57 -1.85
N CYS A 200 1.29 28.29 -1.39
CA CYS A 200 1.14 29.46 -0.54
C CYS A 200 1.39 30.72 -1.38
N ASP A 201 0.58 31.72 -1.20
CA ASP A 201 0.71 33.02 -1.86
C ASP A 201 1.87 33.87 -1.28
N THR A 202 2.95 33.22 -0.93
CA THR A 202 4.16 33.87 -0.43
C THR A 202 5.12 34.14 -1.58
N ALA A 203 5.37 35.40 -1.86
CA ALA A 203 6.32 35.83 -2.86
C ALA A 203 7.68 35.13 -2.69
N GLY A 204 8.14 34.44 -3.74
CA GLY A 204 9.45 33.81 -3.79
C GLY A 204 9.51 32.32 -3.47
N THR A 205 8.39 31.63 -3.29
CA THR A 205 8.39 30.17 -3.19
C THR A 205 8.62 29.59 -4.59
N PRO A 206 9.74 28.87 -4.86
CA PRO A 206 9.95 28.28 -6.16
C PRO A 206 8.89 27.22 -6.43
N ALA A 207 8.28 27.25 -7.60
CA ALA A 207 7.52 26.15 -8.10
C ALA A 207 8.41 24.90 -8.12
N GLY A 208 7.96 23.79 -7.57
CA GLY A 208 8.65 22.52 -7.71
C GLY A 208 8.60 22.02 -9.15
N GLY A 209 9.47 21.07 -9.49
CA GLY A 209 9.38 20.38 -10.78
C GLY A 209 8.27 19.34 -10.79
N THR A 210 8.04 18.72 -11.94
CA THR A 210 7.08 17.62 -12.11
C THR A 210 7.82 16.28 -12.08
N PRO A 211 7.53 15.36 -11.13
CA PRO A 211 8.21 14.08 -11.05
C PRO A 211 7.61 13.04 -12.02
N ASN A 212 7.64 13.35 -13.33
CA ASN A 212 7.02 12.54 -14.38
C ASN A 212 7.97 11.53 -15.05
N LEU A 213 9.21 11.40 -14.56
CA LEU A 213 10.24 10.49 -15.08
C LEU A 213 10.68 10.83 -16.53
N THR A 214 10.52 12.07 -16.96
CA THR A 214 11.05 12.55 -18.23
C THR A 214 12.57 12.73 -18.15
N TYR A 215 13.29 12.32 -19.20
CA TYR A 215 14.73 12.52 -19.30
C TYR A 215 15.07 13.99 -19.60
N LEU A 216 15.84 14.61 -18.72
CA LEU A 216 16.27 16.01 -18.80
C LEU A 216 17.77 16.16 -19.10
N GLY A 217 18.54 15.05 -19.16
CA GLY A 217 19.98 15.02 -19.36
C GLY A 217 20.71 14.23 -18.27
N GLU A 218 22.05 14.16 -18.41
CA GLU A 218 22.93 13.37 -17.52
C GLU A 218 23.20 14.04 -16.15
N ASP A 219 22.99 15.34 -16.05
CA ASP A 219 23.21 16.06 -14.81
C ASP A 219 22.06 15.81 -13.81
N THR A 220 22.35 15.06 -12.76
CA THR A 220 21.36 14.72 -11.74
C THR A 220 20.77 15.93 -11.02
N THR A 221 21.43 17.09 -11.04
CA THR A 221 20.91 18.31 -10.41
C THR A 221 19.64 18.83 -11.08
N MET A 222 19.41 18.48 -12.35
CA MET A 222 18.19 18.84 -13.10
C MET A 222 16.92 18.21 -12.51
N TYR A 223 17.06 17.16 -11.68
CA TYR A 223 15.95 16.42 -11.09
C TYR A 223 15.65 16.81 -9.63
N TYR A 224 16.48 17.66 -9.01
CA TYR A 224 16.37 18.00 -7.58
C TYR A 224 15.07 18.74 -7.21
N SER A 225 14.49 19.48 -8.15
CA SER A 225 13.22 20.18 -7.94
C SER A 225 12.01 19.23 -7.98
N SER A 226 12.14 18.07 -8.66
CA SER A 226 11.06 17.11 -8.87
C SER A 226 11.09 15.94 -7.89
N TYR A 227 12.27 15.58 -7.39
CA TYR A 227 12.46 14.36 -6.56
C TYR A 227 13.18 14.71 -5.27
N ASN A 228 12.72 14.15 -4.17
CA ASN A 228 13.30 14.35 -2.85
C ASN A 228 13.93 13.06 -2.33
N LEU A 229 15.27 12.96 -2.38
CA LEU A 229 16.02 11.82 -1.90
C LEU A 229 15.84 11.64 -0.38
N LYS A 230 15.47 10.44 0.06
CA LYS A 230 15.24 10.06 1.46
C LYS A 230 16.25 9.03 1.99
N SER A 231 17.04 8.45 1.11
CA SER A 231 18.21 7.62 1.42
C SER A 231 19.49 8.45 1.38
N ASP A 232 20.61 7.83 1.76
CA ASP A 232 21.89 8.53 1.80
C ASP A 232 22.46 8.78 0.38
N ASN A 233 22.12 7.91 -0.57
CA ASN A 233 22.53 7.95 -1.98
C ASN A 233 21.37 7.50 -2.87
N GLY A 234 21.46 7.73 -4.22
CA GLY A 234 20.48 7.18 -5.16
C GLY A 234 20.25 7.98 -6.44
N TRP A 235 20.84 9.18 -6.61
CA TRP A 235 20.59 10.00 -7.79
C TRP A 235 21.00 9.34 -9.10
N LYS A 236 22.06 8.55 -9.10
CA LYS A 236 22.49 7.76 -10.27
C LYS A 236 21.51 6.64 -10.59
N ASP A 237 20.96 5.99 -9.55
CA ASP A 237 19.98 4.91 -9.70
C ASP A 237 18.68 5.46 -10.32
N LEU A 238 18.24 6.64 -9.87
CA LEU A 238 17.08 7.33 -10.46
C LEU A 238 17.33 7.72 -11.92
N LEU A 239 18.52 8.25 -12.23
CA LEU A 239 18.89 8.60 -13.60
C LEU A 239 18.89 7.37 -14.51
N GLU A 240 19.42 6.25 -14.05
CA GLU A 240 19.41 4.97 -14.80
C GLU A 240 17.97 4.49 -15.09
N LEU A 241 17.06 4.59 -14.10
CA LEU A 241 15.65 4.31 -14.31
C LEU A 241 15.05 5.26 -15.38
N ILE A 242 15.30 6.55 -15.28
CA ILE A 242 14.80 7.55 -16.24
C ILE A 242 15.36 7.31 -17.64
N GLN A 243 16.63 6.95 -17.76
CA GLN A 243 17.25 6.59 -19.04
C GLN A 243 16.64 5.31 -19.63
N SER A 244 16.40 4.30 -18.79
CA SER A 244 15.72 3.08 -19.23
C SER A 244 14.33 3.37 -19.80
N ILE A 245 13.55 4.21 -19.13
CA ILE A 245 12.20 4.60 -19.56
C ILE A 245 12.21 5.36 -20.89
N ASN A 246 13.11 6.34 -21.04
CA ASN A 246 13.06 7.28 -22.16
C ASN A 246 13.97 6.88 -23.34
N LEU A 247 15.09 6.22 -23.07
CA LEU A 247 16.13 5.90 -24.05
C LEU A 247 16.29 4.39 -24.31
N GLY A 248 15.64 3.54 -23.49
CA GLY A 248 15.76 2.09 -23.64
C GLY A 248 17.17 1.56 -23.36
N THR A 249 17.93 2.20 -22.48
CA THR A 249 19.34 1.83 -22.20
C THR A 249 19.49 0.43 -21.65
N ILE A 250 18.51 -0.01 -20.83
CA ILE A 250 18.36 -1.38 -20.34
C ILE A 250 16.89 -1.79 -20.37
N PRO A 251 16.55 -3.10 -20.39
CA PRO A 251 15.17 -3.55 -20.31
C PRO A 251 14.47 -3.05 -19.04
N ILE A 252 13.27 -2.53 -19.19
CA ILE A 252 12.55 -1.89 -18.08
C ILE A 252 12.30 -2.84 -16.91
N ASP A 253 12.02 -4.12 -17.16
CA ASP A 253 11.80 -5.16 -16.16
C ASP A 253 13.06 -5.59 -15.40
N SER A 254 14.24 -5.14 -15.83
CA SER A 254 15.49 -5.35 -15.11
C SER A 254 15.76 -4.29 -14.02
N ILE A 255 15.09 -3.13 -14.09
CA ILE A 255 15.27 -2.00 -13.17
C ILE A 255 13.99 -1.55 -12.46
N LEU A 256 12.83 -1.88 -12.99
CA LEU A 256 11.52 -1.55 -12.42
C LEU A 256 10.73 -2.83 -12.14
N ASN A 257 10.08 -2.94 -11.00
CA ASN A 257 9.03 -3.92 -10.81
C ASN A 257 7.79 -3.46 -11.60
N VAL A 258 7.69 -3.94 -12.83
CA VAL A 258 6.63 -3.57 -13.77
C VAL A 258 5.27 -3.96 -13.21
N ASP A 259 5.12 -5.18 -12.70
CA ASP A 259 3.84 -5.65 -12.15
C ASP A 259 3.33 -4.74 -11.03
N ARG A 260 4.21 -4.39 -10.08
CA ARG A 260 3.87 -3.51 -8.96
C ARG A 260 3.46 -2.11 -9.42
N THR A 261 4.10 -1.61 -10.48
CA THR A 261 3.76 -0.33 -11.11
C THR A 261 2.40 -0.40 -11.79
N LEU A 262 2.12 -1.49 -12.50
CA LEU A 262 0.81 -1.71 -13.13
C LEU A 262 -0.31 -1.83 -12.11
N TRP A 263 -0.06 -2.47 -10.94
CA TRP A 263 -1.01 -2.47 -9.82
C TRP A 263 -1.28 -1.05 -9.31
N ALA A 264 -0.22 -0.24 -9.08
CA ALA A 264 -0.40 1.14 -8.63
C ALA A 264 -1.26 1.93 -9.62
N PHE A 265 -0.98 1.82 -10.93
CA PHE A 265 -1.73 2.48 -11.98
C PHE A 265 -3.18 1.99 -12.06
N ALA A 266 -3.41 0.68 -11.94
CA ALA A 266 -4.74 0.10 -11.96
C ALA A 266 -5.61 0.58 -10.79
N VAL A 267 -5.09 0.55 -9.57
CA VAL A 267 -5.82 1.03 -8.41
C VAL A 267 -6.12 2.53 -8.54
N ASN A 268 -5.12 3.36 -8.92
CA ASN A 268 -5.31 4.79 -9.13
C ASN A 268 -6.50 5.08 -10.06
N GLN A 269 -6.54 4.41 -11.19
CA GLN A 269 -7.58 4.64 -12.21
C GLN A 269 -8.95 4.09 -11.81
N VAL A 270 -8.98 2.95 -11.13
CA VAL A 270 -10.24 2.32 -10.72
C VAL A 270 -10.92 3.10 -9.59
N VAL A 271 -10.15 3.63 -8.62
CA VAL A 271 -10.71 4.42 -7.51
C VAL A 271 -10.73 5.92 -7.76
N SER A 272 -10.45 6.34 -8.98
CA SER A 272 -10.37 7.76 -9.39
C SER A 272 -9.45 8.59 -8.50
N ASN A 273 -8.23 8.11 -8.29
CA ASN A 273 -7.16 8.91 -7.73
C ASN A 273 -6.45 9.65 -8.86
N LEU A 274 -6.83 10.90 -9.07
CA LEU A 274 -6.30 11.74 -10.15
C LEU A 274 -5.10 12.59 -9.72
N ASP A 275 -4.72 12.51 -8.46
CA ASP A 275 -3.64 13.29 -7.84
C ASP A 275 -2.37 12.46 -7.65
N THR A 276 -1.95 11.77 -8.72
CA THR A 276 -0.84 10.81 -8.71
C THR A 276 -0.18 10.67 -10.08
N TYR A 277 0.82 9.78 -10.24
CA TYR A 277 1.63 9.65 -11.46
C TYR A 277 0.80 9.55 -12.75
N ASN A 278 -0.14 8.62 -12.82
CA ASN A 278 -1.01 8.42 -13.98
C ASN A 278 -2.38 9.11 -13.84
N GLY A 279 -2.47 10.06 -12.92
CA GLY A 279 -3.63 10.92 -12.73
C GLY A 279 -3.47 12.28 -13.42
N TYR A 280 -4.23 13.27 -12.97
CA TYR A 280 -4.19 14.62 -13.48
C TYR A 280 -2.93 15.38 -13.03
N TYR A 281 -2.63 15.39 -11.72
CA TYR A 281 -1.43 15.99 -11.16
C TYR A 281 -0.36 14.93 -10.89
N VAL A 282 0.81 15.07 -11.54
CA VAL A 282 1.90 14.09 -11.44
C VAL A 282 2.72 14.34 -10.18
N HIS A 283 2.34 13.71 -9.08
CA HIS A 283 3.06 13.67 -7.79
C HIS A 283 2.51 12.55 -6.89
N ASN A 284 2.66 12.65 -5.58
CA ASN A 284 2.07 11.76 -4.58
C ASN A 284 2.41 10.28 -4.72
N TYR A 285 3.67 9.96 -4.99
CA TYR A 285 4.17 8.59 -4.92
C TYR A 285 5.61 8.55 -4.39
N TYR A 286 6.06 7.37 -4.04
CA TYR A 286 7.46 7.10 -3.74
C TYR A 286 8.02 6.07 -4.71
N LEU A 287 9.32 6.16 -4.96
CA LEU A 287 10.12 5.13 -5.63
C LEU A 287 11.12 4.56 -4.63
N TYR A 288 11.08 3.24 -4.46
CA TYR A 288 12.00 2.52 -3.60
C TYR A 288 12.72 1.43 -4.39
N GLN A 289 14.03 1.52 -4.50
CA GLN A 289 14.85 0.48 -5.12
C GLN A 289 15.29 -0.52 -4.05
N SER A 290 14.79 -1.75 -4.14
CA SER A 290 15.15 -2.85 -3.28
C SER A 290 16.51 -3.46 -3.66
N LYS A 291 17.06 -4.34 -2.82
CA LYS A 291 18.41 -4.93 -3.02
C LYS A 291 18.56 -5.77 -4.29
N ASP A 292 17.48 -6.20 -4.88
CA ASP A 292 17.45 -6.87 -6.18
C ASP A 292 17.46 -5.90 -7.37
N ASN A 293 17.71 -4.60 -7.09
CA ASN A 293 17.83 -3.50 -8.04
C ASN A 293 16.54 -3.15 -8.79
N LEU A 294 15.37 -3.55 -8.29
CA LEU A 294 14.08 -3.15 -8.86
C LEU A 294 13.49 -1.97 -8.10
N PHE A 295 13.17 -0.90 -8.80
CA PHE A 295 12.34 0.16 -8.27
C PHE A 295 10.90 -0.31 -8.05
N GLN A 296 10.32 0.06 -6.92
CA GLN A 296 8.96 -0.23 -6.51
C GLN A 296 8.20 1.10 -6.41
N MET A 297 7.04 1.21 -7.03
CA MET A 297 6.15 2.35 -6.84
C MET A 297 5.30 2.13 -5.59
N ILE A 298 5.24 3.13 -4.70
CA ILE A 298 4.49 3.09 -3.45
C ILE A 298 3.53 4.28 -3.42
N PRO A 299 2.22 4.07 -3.20
CA PRO A 299 1.23 5.14 -3.14
C PRO A 299 1.43 6.03 -1.92
N TRP A 300 1.13 7.31 -2.07
CA TRP A 300 1.26 8.30 -1.02
C TRP A 300 0.24 9.44 -1.19
N ASP A 301 -0.28 9.99 -0.06
CA ASP A 301 -1.17 11.17 -0.01
C ASP A 301 -2.48 10.93 -0.79
N MET A 302 -3.31 10.03 -0.27
CA MET A 302 -4.50 9.50 -0.96
C MET A 302 -5.79 10.25 -0.60
N ASP A 303 -5.73 11.46 -0.05
CA ASP A 303 -6.89 12.25 0.37
C ASP A 303 -7.73 12.75 -0.82
N ASN A 304 -7.15 12.86 -2.01
CA ASN A 304 -7.83 13.16 -3.26
C ASN A 304 -8.34 11.93 -4.04
N THR A 305 -8.33 10.74 -3.43
CA THR A 305 -8.99 9.56 -4.00
C THR A 305 -10.51 9.75 -4.05
N PHE A 306 -11.20 9.00 -4.88
CA PHE A 306 -12.64 9.14 -5.18
C PHE A 306 -12.96 10.53 -5.76
N VAL A 307 -12.15 10.91 -6.73
CA VAL A 307 -12.09 12.25 -7.35
C VAL A 307 -11.64 13.35 -6.36
N GLY A 308 -12.00 13.24 -5.09
CA GLY A 308 -11.59 14.18 -4.04
C GLY A 308 -11.91 15.63 -4.38
N ALA A 309 -10.99 16.53 -4.06
CA ALA A 309 -11.08 17.95 -4.40
C ALA A 309 -10.68 18.25 -5.87
N ILE A 310 -10.19 17.27 -6.63
CA ILE A 310 -9.91 17.43 -8.07
C ILE A 310 -11.18 17.78 -8.83
N MET A 311 -12.36 17.36 -8.35
CA MET A 311 -13.65 17.76 -8.91
C MET A 311 -13.84 19.27 -9.04
N GLY A 312 -13.19 20.07 -8.19
CA GLY A 312 -13.25 21.54 -8.26
C GLY A 312 -12.35 22.17 -9.31
N THR A 313 -11.49 21.40 -9.99
CA THR A 313 -10.61 21.92 -11.03
C THR A 313 -11.40 22.25 -12.31
N SER A 314 -10.95 23.26 -13.06
CA SER A 314 -11.62 23.70 -14.29
C SER A 314 -11.48 22.72 -15.47
N PHE A 315 -10.75 21.63 -15.31
CA PHE A 315 -10.44 20.67 -16.36
C PHE A 315 -11.51 19.61 -16.55
N PHE A 316 -12.28 19.30 -15.50
CA PHE A 316 -13.34 18.33 -15.58
C PHE A 316 -14.70 19.02 -15.58
N ASN A 317 -15.50 18.72 -16.61
CA ASN A 317 -16.93 18.89 -16.50
C ASN A 317 -17.42 17.94 -15.39
N PRO A 318 -18.24 18.38 -14.43
CA PRO A 318 -18.78 17.51 -13.39
C PRO A 318 -19.45 16.23 -13.90
N ALA A 319 -19.96 16.23 -15.13
CA ALA A 319 -20.55 15.04 -15.76
C ALA A 319 -19.48 14.02 -16.23
N ASP A 320 -18.26 14.47 -16.55
CA ASP A 320 -17.24 13.64 -17.21
C ASP A 320 -16.16 13.13 -16.24
N VAL A 321 -16.16 13.63 -15.00
CA VAL A 321 -15.11 13.34 -14.00
C VAL A 321 -15.00 11.84 -13.63
N TYR A 322 -16.00 11.04 -13.94
CA TYR A 322 -16.00 9.58 -13.73
C TYR A 322 -15.75 8.78 -15.02
N GLU A 323 -15.86 9.41 -16.20
CA GLU A 323 -15.90 8.77 -17.52
C GLU A 323 -14.60 8.93 -18.33
N TYR A 324 -13.52 9.37 -17.71
CA TYR A 324 -12.23 9.50 -18.38
C TYR A 324 -11.60 8.13 -18.67
N ASP A 325 -10.85 8.05 -19.79
CA ASP A 325 -10.18 6.85 -20.27
C ASP A 325 -9.10 6.38 -19.28
N PRO A 326 -9.17 5.15 -18.74
CA PRO A 326 -8.18 4.64 -17.80
C PRO A 326 -6.80 4.39 -18.41
N TYR A 327 -6.65 4.40 -19.72
CA TYR A 327 -5.36 4.20 -20.40
C TYR A 327 -4.68 5.53 -20.78
N GLN A 328 -5.37 6.61 -20.75
CA GLN A 328 -4.80 7.92 -21.09
C GLN A 328 -4.33 8.68 -19.86
N GLY A 329 -5.05 8.66 -18.75
CA GLY A 329 -4.71 9.25 -17.44
C GLY A 329 -4.11 10.65 -17.52
N GLU A 330 -4.86 11.76 -17.81
CA GLU A 330 -4.21 12.86 -18.48
C GLU A 330 -4.39 14.27 -17.98
N ASP A 331 -3.25 14.94 -17.90
CA ASP A 331 -3.04 16.27 -18.47
C ASP A 331 -2.18 16.12 -19.75
N PRO A 332 -2.70 16.39 -20.96
CA PRO A 332 -1.95 16.25 -22.21
C PRO A 332 -0.75 17.21 -22.31
N ALA A 333 -0.66 18.21 -21.44
CA ALA A 333 0.46 19.13 -21.37
C ALA A 333 1.67 18.56 -20.61
N VAL A 334 1.49 17.47 -19.85
CA VAL A 334 2.55 16.83 -19.07
C VAL A 334 2.79 15.42 -19.57
N GLY A 335 3.91 15.16 -20.24
CA GLY A 335 4.28 13.82 -20.69
C GLY A 335 4.41 12.83 -19.55
N ARG A 336 4.01 11.57 -19.79
CA ARG A 336 4.11 10.44 -18.87
C ARG A 336 4.83 9.26 -19.53
N PRO A 337 6.16 9.37 -19.72
CA PRO A 337 6.92 8.41 -20.51
C PRO A 337 6.81 6.97 -19.98
N LEU A 338 6.67 6.77 -18.66
CA LEU A 338 6.49 5.44 -18.11
C LEU A 338 5.11 4.85 -18.47
N THR A 339 4.05 5.63 -18.45
CA THR A 339 2.71 5.18 -18.87
C THR A 339 2.73 4.80 -20.36
N GLU A 340 3.31 5.65 -21.20
CA GLU A 340 3.44 5.39 -22.64
C GLU A 340 4.24 4.11 -22.91
N LEU A 341 5.40 3.94 -22.25
CA LEU A 341 6.23 2.75 -22.40
C LEU A 341 5.47 1.47 -22.04
N LEU A 342 4.78 1.46 -20.89
CA LEU A 342 4.11 0.26 -20.41
C LEU A 342 2.84 -0.06 -21.20
N PHE A 343 2.05 0.93 -21.58
CA PHE A 343 0.80 0.68 -22.33
C PHE A 343 1.02 0.41 -23.82
N ASN A 344 2.14 0.83 -24.40
CA ASN A 344 2.54 0.43 -25.75
C ASN A 344 3.07 -1.01 -25.82
N HIS A 345 3.39 -1.65 -24.69
CA HIS A 345 3.80 -3.04 -24.66
C HIS A 345 2.57 -3.96 -24.51
N PRO A 346 2.24 -4.82 -25.50
CA PRO A 346 0.98 -5.56 -25.51
C PRO A 346 0.74 -6.42 -24.25
N THR A 347 1.78 -7.09 -23.76
CA THR A 347 1.68 -7.93 -22.54
C THR A 347 1.41 -7.10 -21.31
N TYR A 348 2.12 -5.98 -21.13
CA TYR A 348 1.93 -5.10 -19.96
C TYR A 348 0.55 -4.43 -19.99
N ARG A 349 0.06 -4.02 -21.17
CA ARG A 349 -1.29 -3.48 -21.32
C ARG A 349 -2.37 -4.49 -20.94
N LYS A 350 -2.25 -5.74 -21.37
CA LYS A 350 -3.18 -6.83 -20.98
C LYS A 350 -3.09 -7.11 -19.47
N GLN A 351 -1.89 -7.10 -18.89
CA GLN A 351 -1.69 -7.30 -17.45
C GLN A 351 -2.30 -6.17 -16.63
N TYR A 352 -2.11 -4.91 -17.04
CA TYR A 352 -2.77 -3.75 -16.46
C TYR A 352 -4.29 -3.86 -16.48
N THR A 353 -4.85 -4.28 -17.63
CA THR A 353 -6.29 -4.52 -17.78
C THR A 353 -6.78 -5.64 -16.85
N ALA A 354 -6.00 -6.73 -16.69
CA ALA A 354 -6.30 -7.80 -15.75
C ALA A 354 -6.34 -7.29 -14.31
N HIS A 355 -5.36 -6.48 -13.92
CA HIS A 355 -5.33 -5.84 -12.60
C HIS A 355 -6.55 -4.94 -12.37
N MET A 356 -6.93 -4.12 -13.35
CA MET A 356 -8.15 -3.31 -13.23
C MET A 356 -9.40 -4.17 -13.01
N ARG A 357 -9.57 -5.27 -13.76
CA ARG A 357 -10.70 -6.20 -13.56
C ARG A 357 -10.74 -6.74 -12.14
N THR A 358 -9.59 -7.16 -11.61
CA THR A 358 -9.49 -7.68 -10.24
C THR A 358 -9.90 -6.59 -9.22
N VAL A 359 -9.38 -5.35 -9.35
CA VAL A 359 -9.75 -4.25 -8.45
C VAL A 359 -11.25 -3.91 -8.56
N ILE A 360 -11.81 -3.86 -9.78
CA ILE A 360 -13.24 -3.59 -10.00
C ILE A 360 -14.11 -4.65 -9.32
N ASN A 361 -13.77 -5.92 -9.49
CA ASN A 361 -14.56 -7.03 -8.97
C ASN A 361 -14.49 -7.14 -7.45
N GLU A 362 -13.32 -6.92 -6.86
CA GLU A 362 -13.10 -7.12 -5.43
C GLU A 362 -13.32 -5.88 -4.58
N SER A 363 -12.98 -4.69 -5.10
CA SER A 363 -12.91 -3.48 -4.30
C SER A 363 -13.96 -2.42 -4.65
N LEU A 364 -14.54 -2.42 -5.84
CA LEU A 364 -15.65 -1.51 -6.17
C LEU A 364 -17.01 -2.12 -5.76
N ASP A 365 -17.12 -2.41 -4.46
CA ASP A 365 -18.37 -2.81 -3.81
C ASP A 365 -18.76 -1.77 -2.75
N THR A 366 -19.86 -1.05 -3.02
CA THR A 366 -20.35 0.01 -2.13
C THR A 366 -20.76 -0.50 -0.76
N ALA A 367 -21.22 -1.75 -0.64
CA ALA A 367 -21.61 -2.32 0.66
C ALA A 367 -20.37 -2.59 1.54
N ILE A 368 -19.30 -3.14 0.95
CA ILE A 368 -18.04 -3.40 1.65
C ILE A 368 -17.39 -2.10 2.12
N ILE A 369 -17.27 -1.12 1.22
CA ILE A 369 -16.62 0.17 1.53
C ILE A 369 -17.47 0.95 2.53
N ARG A 370 -18.77 1.01 2.37
CA ARG A 370 -19.71 1.63 3.32
C ARG A 370 -19.59 1.01 4.71
N GLY A 371 -19.48 -0.32 4.80
CA GLY A 371 -19.28 -1.01 6.06
C GLY A 371 -18.03 -0.54 6.80
N LYS A 372 -16.90 -0.39 6.09
CA LYS A 372 -15.65 0.13 6.66
C LYS A 372 -15.76 1.62 7.07
N ILE A 373 -16.41 2.43 6.24
CA ILE A 373 -16.64 3.85 6.55
C ILE A 373 -17.54 4.00 7.79
N ASN A 374 -18.65 3.27 7.85
CA ASN A 374 -19.56 3.31 9.00
C ASN A 374 -18.85 2.93 10.30
N GLN A 375 -17.96 1.92 10.25
CA GLN A 375 -17.16 1.49 11.40
C GLN A 375 -16.30 2.66 11.92
N ILE A 376 -15.52 3.33 11.06
CA ILE A 376 -14.64 4.40 11.50
C ILE A 376 -15.41 5.69 11.84
N GLN A 377 -16.50 5.99 11.12
CA GLN A 377 -17.35 7.13 11.44
C GLN A 377 -18.10 6.93 12.77
N SER A 378 -18.51 5.71 13.12
CA SER A 378 -19.11 5.44 14.43
C SER A 378 -18.19 5.76 15.61
N LEU A 379 -16.87 5.62 15.41
CA LEU A 379 -15.85 5.96 16.40
C LEU A 379 -15.53 7.47 16.43
N SER A 380 -15.63 8.15 15.28
CA SER A 380 -15.06 9.49 15.09
C SER A 380 -16.08 10.62 14.96
N SER A 381 -17.36 10.33 14.75
CA SER A 381 -18.39 11.34 14.48
C SER A 381 -18.50 12.41 15.58
N ASN A 382 -18.46 12.02 16.86
CA ASN A 382 -18.49 12.98 17.96
C ASN A 382 -17.22 13.86 17.99
N ALA A 383 -16.07 13.31 17.63
CA ALA A 383 -14.83 14.08 17.52
C ALA A 383 -14.86 15.04 16.31
N ALA A 384 -15.46 14.62 15.19
CA ALA A 384 -15.69 15.49 14.06
C ALA A 384 -16.70 16.60 14.37
N ASP A 385 -17.77 16.31 15.10
CA ASP A 385 -18.79 17.29 15.47
C ASP A 385 -18.20 18.39 16.36
N THR A 386 -17.40 18.00 17.35
CA THR A 386 -16.73 18.94 18.28
C THR A 386 -15.49 19.64 17.70
N ASP A 387 -15.07 19.30 16.50
CA ASP A 387 -13.95 19.92 15.79
C ASP A 387 -14.41 21.26 15.19
N VAL A 388 -14.20 22.33 15.93
CA VAL A 388 -14.57 23.70 15.51
C VAL A 388 -13.68 24.26 14.40
N ASN A 389 -12.53 23.64 14.16
CA ASN A 389 -11.54 24.08 13.18
C ASN A 389 -11.74 23.41 11.81
N LYS A 390 -12.70 22.47 11.66
CA LYS A 390 -12.98 21.86 10.37
C LYS A 390 -13.64 22.85 9.41
N GLY A 391 -13.29 22.75 8.11
CA GLY A 391 -13.86 23.61 7.07
C GLY A 391 -15.26 23.21 6.59
N PHE A 392 -15.89 22.17 7.17
CA PHE A 392 -17.12 21.56 6.68
C PHE A 392 -18.15 21.35 7.79
N THR A 393 -19.41 21.35 7.40
CA THR A 393 -20.53 21.04 8.33
C THR A 393 -20.65 19.52 8.55
N MET A 394 -21.32 19.11 9.62
CA MET A 394 -21.63 17.69 9.85
C MET A 394 -22.57 17.11 8.76
N ALA A 395 -23.43 17.93 8.17
CA ALA A 395 -24.23 17.52 7.03
C ALA A 395 -23.33 17.12 5.85
N GLN A 396 -22.30 17.91 5.53
CA GLN A 396 -21.33 17.62 4.48
C GLN A 396 -20.43 16.43 4.83
N TYR A 397 -20.06 16.27 6.11
CA TYR A 397 -19.32 15.11 6.60
C TYR A 397 -20.00 13.77 6.27
N TYR A 398 -21.31 13.69 6.43
CA TYR A 398 -22.07 12.49 6.07
C TYR A 398 -22.44 12.45 4.58
N SER A 399 -22.93 13.55 4.01
CA SER A 399 -23.43 13.54 2.63
C SER A 399 -22.33 13.32 1.60
N ASN A 400 -21.09 13.76 1.85
CA ASN A 400 -19.99 13.56 0.89
C ASN A 400 -19.46 12.11 0.86
N VAL A 401 -19.86 11.26 1.80
CA VAL A 401 -19.70 9.81 1.66
C VAL A 401 -20.57 9.32 0.50
N GLU A 402 -21.78 9.81 0.38
CA GLU A 402 -22.78 9.35 -0.58
C GLU A 402 -22.62 9.99 -1.97
N SER A 403 -22.49 11.29 -2.01
CA SER A 403 -22.54 12.07 -3.25
C SER A 403 -21.57 13.24 -3.26
N ALA A 404 -21.20 13.65 -4.47
CA ALA A 404 -20.47 14.88 -4.70
C ALA A 404 -21.29 16.10 -4.28
N PHE A 405 -20.62 17.19 -3.91
CA PHE A 405 -21.22 18.49 -3.70
C PHE A 405 -20.30 19.64 -4.11
N TRP A 406 -20.91 20.80 -4.36
CA TRP A 406 -20.23 22.05 -4.64
C TRP A 406 -20.50 23.05 -3.51
N SER A 407 -19.44 23.69 -3.05
CA SER A 407 -19.47 24.77 -2.07
C SER A 407 -18.54 25.89 -2.56
N TRP A 408 -17.54 26.27 -1.80
CA TRP A 408 -16.44 27.12 -2.26
C TRP A 408 -15.50 26.37 -3.24
N TRP A 409 -15.61 25.05 -3.29
CA TRP A 409 -14.90 24.12 -4.19
C TRP A 409 -15.80 22.92 -4.52
N GLY A 410 -15.40 22.07 -5.48
CA GLY A 410 -16.10 20.84 -5.82
C GLY A 410 -15.45 19.63 -5.13
N PHE A 411 -16.25 18.77 -4.51
CA PHE A 411 -15.79 17.61 -3.76
C PHE A 411 -16.49 16.33 -4.22
N GLY A 412 -15.74 15.36 -4.74
CA GLY A 412 -16.26 14.06 -5.17
C GLY A 412 -16.79 13.25 -3.98
N GLY A 413 -17.89 12.54 -4.18
CA GLY A 413 -18.45 11.60 -3.20
C GLY A 413 -17.86 10.21 -3.34
N ILE A 414 -17.71 9.49 -2.24
CA ILE A 414 -17.09 8.15 -2.28
C ILE A 414 -18.01 7.17 -3.01
N MET A 415 -19.28 7.07 -2.61
CA MET A 415 -20.23 6.10 -3.18
C MET A 415 -20.61 6.43 -4.62
N SER A 416 -20.83 7.71 -4.94
CA SER A 416 -21.09 8.14 -6.33
C SER A 416 -19.91 7.81 -7.23
N THR A 417 -18.68 8.10 -6.81
CA THR A 417 -17.49 7.75 -7.58
C THR A 417 -17.41 6.25 -7.84
N ILE A 418 -17.57 5.42 -6.79
CA ILE A 418 -17.53 3.97 -6.95
C ILE A 418 -18.56 3.47 -7.95
N ASN A 419 -19.81 3.94 -7.86
CA ASN A 419 -20.89 3.49 -8.73
C ASN A 419 -20.69 3.93 -10.17
N GLU A 420 -20.46 5.21 -10.41
CA GLU A 420 -20.37 5.78 -11.75
C GLU A 420 -19.07 5.33 -12.44
N ARG A 421 -17.93 5.35 -11.72
CA ARG A 421 -16.67 4.84 -12.27
C ARG A 421 -16.74 3.35 -12.60
N LYS A 422 -17.36 2.53 -11.75
CA LYS A 422 -17.56 1.10 -12.02
C LYS A 422 -18.37 0.87 -13.30
N GLN A 423 -19.48 1.60 -13.49
CA GLN A 423 -20.31 1.46 -14.68
C GLN A 423 -19.53 1.81 -15.94
N TYR A 424 -18.81 2.93 -15.92
CA TYR A 424 -17.98 3.34 -17.04
C TYR A 424 -16.89 2.29 -17.36
N LEU A 425 -16.12 1.86 -16.36
CA LEU A 425 -15.04 0.89 -16.55
C LEU A 425 -15.54 -0.46 -17.08
N LEU A 426 -16.67 -0.97 -16.59
CA LEU A 426 -17.25 -2.22 -17.09
C LEU A 426 -17.76 -2.11 -18.53
N SER A 427 -18.08 -0.91 -19.02
CA SER A 427 -18.45 -0.67 -20.41
C SER A 427 -17.27 -0.41 -21.33
N HIS A 428 -16.06 -0.22 -20.76
CA HIS A 428 -14.86 0.07 -21.55
C HIS A 428 -14.48 -1.11 -22.44
N PRO A 429 -14.18 -0.89 -23.75
CA PRO A 429 -13.93 -1.96 -24.71
C PRO A 429 -12.89 -2.99 -24.29
N GLU A 430 -11.76 -2.57 -23.70
CA GLU A 430 -10.69 -3.48 -23.28
C GLU A 430 -11.01 -4.21 -21.97
N ILE A 431 -11.71 -3.54 -21.03
CA ILE A 431 -12.04 -4.13 -19.73
C ILE A 431 -13.14 -5.18 -19.86
N SER A 432 -14.08 -4.97 -20.78
CA SER A 432 -15.22 -5.87 -21.02
C SER A 432 -14.87 -7.18 -21.75
N LEU A 433 -13.64 -7.30 -22.28
CA LEU A 433 -13.19 -8.50 -22.98
C LEU A 433 -13.10 -9.71 -22.03
N ASN A 434 -13.41 -10.89 -22.55
CA ASN A 434 -13.40 -12.13 -21.78
C ASN A 434 -11.99 -12.70 -21.61
N PRO A 435 -11.42 -12.72 -20.40
CA PRO A 435 -10.12 -13.33 -20.17
C PRO A 435 -10.20 -14.86 -20.16
N PRO A 436 -9.06 -15.56 -20.25
CA PRO A 436 -8.99 -16.98 -19.93
C PRO A 436 -9.49 -17.29 -18.51
N LEU A 437 -9.92 -18.52 -18.26
CA LEU A 437 -10.30 -19.02 -16.95
C LEU A 437 -9.27 -20.03 -16.47
N ILE A 438 -8.62 -19.74 -15.34
CA ILE A 438 -7.60 -20.60 -14.72
C ILE A 438 -8.22 -21.31 -13.51
N SER A 439 -8.01 -22.62 -13.42
CA SER A 439 -8.47 -23.42 -12.28
C SER A 439 -7.54 -24.62 -12.02
N ASN A 440 -7.74 -25.31 -10.90
CA ASN A 440 -7.06 -26.56 -10.59
C ASN A 440 -5.52 -26.50 -10.66
N VAL A 441 -4.92 -25.42 -10.13
CA VAL A 441 -3.45 -25.31 -10.04
C VAL A 441 -2.95 -26.35 -9.03
N ASN A 442 -2.19 -27.33 -9.51
CA ASN A 442 -1.73 -28.46 -8.71
C ASN A 442 -0.26 -28.80 -9.00
N ILE A 443 0.46 -29.22 -7.95
CA ILE A 443 1.82 -29.74 -8.07
C ILE A 443 1.86 -31.18 -7.58
N ASN A 444 2.37 -32.06 -8.41
CA ASN A 444 2.68 -33.43 -8.07
C ASN A 444 4.17 -33.69 -8.31
N ASN A 445 4.96 -33.77 -7.23
CA ASN A 445 6.43 -33.81 -7.28
C ASN A 445 7.02 -32.62 -8.04
N THR A 446 7.52 -32.84 -9.25
CA THR A 446 8.11 -31.81 -10.13
C THR A 446 7.15 -31.37 -11.23
N LEU A 447 5.99 -31.95 -11.37
CA LEU A 447 5.02 -31.61 -12.39
C LEU A 447 3.98 -30.62 -11.84
N LEU A 448 3.92 -29.43 -12.43
CA LEU A 448 2.85 -28.47 -12.19
C LEU A 448 1.85 -28.57 -13.33
N THR A 449 0.56 -28.66 -12.98
CA THR A 449 -0.56 -28.70 -13.90
C THR A 449 -1.60 -27.64 -13.54
N THR A 450 -2.31 -27.13 -14.55
CA THR A 450 -3.46 -26.23 -14.37
C THR A 450 -4.46 -26.42 -15.50
N SER A 451 -5.75 -26.32 -15.19
CA SER A 451 -6.80 -26.31 -16.21
C SER A 451 -7.04 -24.87 -16.67
N VAL A 452 -6.95 -24.60 -17.97
CA VAL A 452 -7.17 -23.27 -18.52
C VAL A 452 -8.11 -23.35 -19.73
N PHE A 453 -9.17 -22.54 -19.67
CA PHE A 453 -10.13 -22.41 -20.76
C PHE A 453 -9.91 -21.10 -21.52
N ASN A 454 -10.04 -21.10 -22.83
CA ASN A 454 -9.93 -19.95 -23.73
C ASN A 454 -8.56 -19.26 -23.68
N ALA A 455 -7.47 -20.03 -23.66
CA ALA A 455 -6.11 -19.53 -23.70
C ALA A 455 -5.43 -19.78 -25.06
N THR A 456 -4.56 -18.87 -25.44
CA THR A 456 -3.59 -19.05 -26.52
C THR A 456 -2.17 -19.22 -26.00
N MET A 457 -1.91 -18.79 -24.78
CA MET A 457 -0.63 -18.95 -24.08
C MET A 457 -0.86 -19.07 -22.59
N VAL A 458 -0.17 -20.02 -21.96
CA VAL A 458 -0.15 -20.20 -20.51
C VAL A 458 1.30 -20.25 -20.04
N GLU A 459 1.62 -19.50 -19.01
CA GLU A 459 2.96 -19.36 -18.47
C GLU A 459 2.97 -19.60 -16.97
N LEU A 460 3.93 -20.37 -16.52
CA LEU A 460 4.35 -20.38 -15.12
C LEU A 460 5.32 -19.23 -14.89
N MET A 461 4.99 -18.32 -14.02
CA MET A 461 5.88 -17.29 -13.54
C MET A 461 6.49 -17.75 -12.20
N LEU A 462 7.80 -17.98 -12.16
CA LEU A 462 8.47 -18.63 -11.03
C LEU A 462 9.68 -17.82 -10.55
N THR A 463 9.85 -17.73 -9.23
CA THR A 463 11.06 -17.19 -8.59
C THR A 463 11.46 -18.00 -7.38
N THR A 464 12.76 -17.99 -7.07
CA THR A 464 13.33 -18.41 -5.80
C THR A 464 13.89 -17.24 -4.99
N SER A 465 13.70 -16.00 -5.49
CA SER A 465 14.17 -14.79 -4.83
C SER A 465 13.50 -14.59 -3.47
N GLN A 466 14.27 -14.20 -2.47
CA GLN A 466 13.74 -13.84 -1.16
C GLN A 466 12.88 -12.56 -1.21
N TYR A 467 13.05 -11.71 -2.22
CA TYR A 467 12.40 -10.39 -2.33
C TYR A 467 11.02 -10.42 -3.00
N ASN A 468 10.47 -11.60 -3.32
CA ASN A 468 9.17 -11.75 -3.98
C ASN A 468 9.08 -10.91 -5.28
N SER A 469 10.09 -11.02 -6.11
CA SER A 469 10.28 -10.27 -7.35
C SER A 469 11.08 -11.09 -8.35
N LYS A 470 11.24 -10.57 -9.57
CA LYS A 470 12.00 -11.23 -10.65
C LYS A 470 11.48 -12.64 -10.96
N PHE A 471 10.18 -12.75 -11.13
CA PHE A 471 9.57 -13.98 -11.62
C PHE A 471 9.97 -14.22 -13.07
N GLN A 472 10.49 -15.41 -13.36
CA GLN A 472 10.88 -15.86 -14.69
C GLN A 472 9.73 -16.63 -15.33
N SER A 473 9.51 -16.43 -16.64
CA SER A 473 8.47 -17.10 -17.39
C SER A 473 8.94 -18.47 -17.90
N PHE A 474 8.09 -19.48 -17.74
CA PHE A 474 8.22 -20.80 -18.32
C PHE A 474 6.91 -21.16 -19.04
N ILE A 475 6.99 -21.48 -20.33
CA ILE A 475 5.80 -21.87 -21.10
C ILE A 475 5.24 -23.20 -20.56
N MET A 476 3.94 -23.23 -20.37
CA MET A 476 3.18 -24.43 -20.05
C MET A 476 2.51 -24.97 -21.33
N ASN A 477 2.56 -26.27 -21.54
CA ASN A 477 2.10 -26.92 -22.74
C ASN A 477 0.85 -27.77 -22.50
N ASP A 478 0.01 -27.86 -23.55
CA ASP A 478 -1.17 -28.74 -23.68
C ASP A 478 -1.01 -29.52 -25.00
N ASP A 479 0.09 -30.31 -25.11
CA ASP A 479 0.55 -30.96 -26.34
C ASP A 479 0.67 -32.50 -26.22
N GLY A 480 0.34 -33.08 -25.08
CA GLY A 480 0.41 -34.52 -24.80
C GLY A 480 1.82 -35.04 -24.54
N ILE A 481 2.80 -34.13 -24.22
CA ILE A 481 4.19 -34.49 -23.91
C ILE A 481 4.70 -33.71 -22.70
N ASN A 482 5.89 -34.06 -22.21
CA ASN A 482 6.57 -33.39 -21.10
C ASN A 482 5.73 -33.27 -19.80
N GLY A 483 4.91 -34.31 -19.52
CA GLY A 483 4.07 -34.37 -18.34
C GLY A 483 2.59 -34.07 -18.62
N ASP A 484 2.28 -33.50 -19.75
CA ASP A 484 0.92 -33.48 -20.27
C ASP A 484 0.51 -34.88 -20.77
N ILE A 485 -0.72 -35.27 -20.43
CA ILE A 485 -1.22 -36.63 -20.70
C ILE A 485 -1.94 -36.69 -22.07
N MET A 486 -2.67 -35.62 -22.39
CA MET A 486 -3.54 -35.61 -23.57
C MET A 486 -3.56 -34.22 -24.21
N SER A 487 -3.15 -34.18 -25.49
CA SER A 487 -3.11 -32.92 -26.24
C SER A 487 -4.48 -32.27 -26.40
N ASN A 488 -4.54 -30.98 -26.22
CA ASN A 488 -5.73 -30.13 -26.40
C ASN A 488 -6.92 -30.47 -25.47
N ASP A 489 -6.65 -30.94 -24.26
CA ASP A 489 -7.68 -31.20 -23.27
C ASP A 489 -7.90 -30.02 -22.29
N GLY A 490 -7.12 -28.94 -22.45
CA GLY A 490 -7.17 -27.75 -21.63
C GLY A 490 -6.40 -27.87 -20.31
N ILE A 491 -5.63 -28.96 -20.12
CA ILE A 491 -4.74 -29.12 -18.97
C ILE A 491 -3.31 -28.79 -19.39
N TYR A 492 -2.86 -27.64 -18.99
CA TYR A 492 -1.50 -27.17 -19.27
C TYR A 492 -0.52 -27.69 -18.21
N SER A 493 0.64 -28.13 -18.64
CA SER A 493 1.67 -28.68 -17.76
C SER A 493 3.06 -28.09 -17.98
N VAL A 494 3.89 -28.15 -16.94
CA VAL A 494 5.31 -27.79 -16.99
C VAL A 494 6.08 -28.57 -15.91
N ILE A 495 7.31 -29.01 -16.25
CA ILE A 495 8.23 -29.58 -15.26
C ILE A 495 8.95 -28.45 -14.56
N LEU A 496 8.82 -28.41 -13.23
CA LEU A 496 9.44 -27.37 -12.39
C LEU A 496 10.98 -27.51 -12.43
N PRO A 497 11.71 -26.41 -12.65
CA PRO A 497 13.18 -26.42 -12.62
C PRO A 497 13.74 -26.64 -11.22
N SER A 498 12.94 -26.38 -10.19
CA SER A 498 13.23 -26.62 -8.77
C SER A 498 11.95 -26.85 -8.01
N THR A 499 12.02 -27.56 -6.88
CA THR A 499 10.90 -27.74 -5.94
C THR A 499 11.22 -27.19 -4.55
N ASN A 500 12.35 -26.52 -4.38
CA ASN A 500 12.81 -26.00 -3.11
C ASN A 500 12.48 -24.52 -2.96
N ASN A 501 11.57 -24.20 -2.03
CA ASN A 501 11.19 -22.81 -1.70
C ASN A 501 10.86 -21.96 -2.92
N ILE A 502 10.06 -22.51 -3.84
CA ILE A 502 9.61 -21.79 -5.00
C ILE A 502 8.39 -20.92 -4.68
N LYS A 503 8.35 -19.78 -5.33
CA LYS A 503 7.22 -18.86 -5.36
C LYS A 503 6.79 -18.76 -6.81
N PHE A 504 5.50 -18.85 -7.08
CA PHE A 504 5.03 -18.84 -8.44
C PHE A 504 3.60 -18.35 -8.56
N TYR A 505 3.24 -17.97 -9.77
CA TYR A 505 1.87 -17.72 -10.18
C TYR A 505 1.68 -18.17 -11.64
N ILE A 506 0.44 -18.35 -12.06
CA ILE A 506 0.10 -18.66 -13.44
C ILE A 506 -0.36 -17.39 -14.13
N ARG A 507 0.17 -17.14 -15.32
CA ARG A 507 -0.28 -16.09 -16.23
C ARG A 507 -0.82 -16.74 -17.49
N SER A 508 -2.06 -16.44 -17.84
CA SER A 508 -2.70 -16.95 -19.04
C SER A 508 -3.27 -15.83 -19.87
N GLN A 509 -3.12 -15.89 -21.18
CA GLN A 509 -3.69 -14.91 -22.09
C GLN A 509 -4.30 -15.58 -23.33
N ASN A 510 -5.29 -14.89 -23.90
CA ASN A 510 -5.76 -15.10 -25.25
C ASN A 510 -5.37 -13.90 -26.13
N ASN A 511 -5.94 -13.79 -27.32
CA ASN A 511 -5.61 -12.67 -28.22
C ASN A 511 -5.95 -11.30 -27.60
N ASP A 512 -6.99 -11.24 -26.78
CA ASP A 512 -7.63 -10.00 -26.35
C ASP A 512 -7.36 -9.66 -24.87
N ALA A 513 -7.21 -10.65 -24.01
CA ALA A 513 -7.21 -10.46 -22.57
C ALA A 513 -6.23 -11.40 -21.84
N MET A 514 -5.99 -11.09 -20.57
CA MET A 514 -5.13 -11.84 -19.66
C MET A 514 -5.84 -12.12 -18.33
N MET A 515 -5.45 -13.23 -17.68
CA MET A 515 -5.81 -13.60 -16.32
C MET A 515 -4.59 -14.11 -15.57
N LEU A 516 -4.56 -13.86 -14.26
CA LEU A 516 -3.53 -14.35 -13.34
C LEU A 516 -4.15 -15.26 -12.27
N SER A 517 -3.37 -16.21 -11.76
CA SER A 517 -3.77 -17.03 -10.62
C SER A 517 -2.57 -17.20 -9.65
N PRO A 518 -2.67 -16.73 -8.40
CA PRO A 518 -3.81 -15.98 -7.82
C PRO A 518 -4.05 -14.66 -8.55
N GLU A 519 -5.29 -14.13 -8.50
CA GLU A 519 -5.67 -12.93 -9.26
C GLU A 519 -4.86 -11.69 -8.87
N ARG A 520 -4.36 -11.62 -7.62
CA ARG A 520 -3.52 -10.54 -7.10
C ARG A 520 -2.02 -10.76 -7.26
N ALA A 521 -1.61 -11.66 -8.19
CA ALA A 521 -0.18 -11.83 -8.50
C ALA A 521 0.39 -10.53 -9.12
N GLU A 522 1.63 -10.21 -8.87
CA GLU A 522 2.70 -10.87 -8.08
C GLU A 522 2.65 -10.54 -6.58
N TYR A 523 1.71 -9.76 -6.13
CA TYR A 523 1.61 -9.38 -4.72
C TYR A 523 1.23 -10.57 -3.84
N GLU A 524 0.30 -11.41 -4.33
CA GLU A 524 0.01 -12.76 -3.83
C GLU A 524 0.61 -13.79 -4.79
N PHE A 525 1.07 -14.90 -4.27
CA PHE A 525 1.66 -15.98 -5.06
C PHE A 525 1.52 -17.31 -4.35
N TYR A 526 1.60 -18.39 -5.12
CA TYR A 526 1.71 -19.75 -4.56
C TYR A 526 3.12 -19.99 -4.03
N GLN A 527 3.20 -20.66 -2.89
CA GLN A 527 4.45 -21.15 -2.31
C GLN A 527 4.45 -22.66 -2.28
N TYR A 528 5.58 -23.26 -2.63
CA TYR A 528 5.76 -24.71 -2.56
C TYR A 528 7.19 -25.07 -2.19
N SER A 529 7.35 -26.09 -1.33
CA SER A 529 8.65 -26.67 -0.98
C SER A 529 8.50 -28.16 -0.67
N THR A 530 9.42 -28.96 -1.22
CA THR A 530 9.55 -30.40 -0.89
C THR A 530 10.40 -30.63 0.34
N ILE A 531 11.11 -29.64 0.84
CA ILE A 531 11.89 -29.75 2.06
C ILE A 531 10.97 -29.55 3.25
N SER A 532 10.73 -30.62 4.03
CA SER A 532 10.07 -30.56 5.34
C SER A 532 11.00 -29.90 6.39
N GLY A 533 11.34 -28.67 6.16
CA GLY A 533 11.86 -27.80 7.19
C GLY A 533 10.79 -26.76 7.42
N VAL A 534 10.37 -26.62 8.65
CA VAL A 534 9.49 -25.55 9.08
C VAL A 534 9.89 -24.27 8.35
N LEU A 535 9.04 -23.80 7.44
CA LEU A 535 9.11 -22.42 6.95
C LEU A 535 8.70 -21.53 8.12
N GLU A 536 9.53 -21.52 9.17
CA GLU A 536 9.59 -20.36 10.03
C GLU A 536 10.17 -19.25 9.15
N SER A 537 9.28 -18.40 8.66
CA SER A 537 9.68 -17.00 8.52
C SER A 537 10.44 -16.69 9.80
N PRO A 538 11.71 -16.24 9.78
CA PRO A 538 12.38 -15.87 10.99
C PRO A 538 11.76 -14.56 11.50
N VAL A 539 10.58 -14.64 12.06
CA VAL A 539 10.26 -13.79 13.18
C VAL A 539 11.21 -14.31 14.25
N ILE A 540 12.37 -13.66 14.36
CA ILE A 540 13.18 -13.80 15.56
C ILE A 540 12.26 -13.32 16.66
N ASP A 541 11.55 -14.26 17.25
CA ASP A 541 10.72 -14.02 18.41
C ASP A 541 11.70 -13.64 19.54
N LYS A 542 11.87 -12.33 19.71
CA LYS A 542 12.74 -11.78 20.76
C LYS A 542 12.11 -11.87 22.13
N ARG A 543 10.88 -12.38 22.20
CA ARG A 543 10.16 -12.54 23.46
C ARG A 543 10.78 -13.70 24.26
N LYS A 544 11.04 -13.44 25.50
CA LYS A 544 11.53 -14.47 26.43
C LYS A 544 10.33 -15.10 27.14
N LEU A 545 10.19 -16.40 27.05
CA LEU A 545 9.18 -17.14 27.80
C LEU A 545 9.40 -16.95 29.31
N VAL A 546 8.41 -16.42 30.00
CA VAL A 546 8.44 -16.18 31.45
C VAL A 546 7.89 -17.38 32.19
N LYS A 547 6.72 -17.91 31.77
CA LYS A 547 6.09 -19.08 32.40
C LYS A 547 5.07 -19.74 31.47
N VAL A 548 4.73 -20.98 31.78
CA VAL A 548 3.64 -21.73 31.15
C VAL A 548 2.55 -22.02 32.19
N CYS A 549 1.29 -21.74 31.85
CA CYS A 549 0.15 -21.94 32.73
C CYS A 549 -0.88 -22.87 32.10
N ASP A 550 -1.63 -23.59 32.95
CA ASP A 550 -2.83 -24.32 32.54
C ASP A 550 -4.04 -23.37 32.35
N ILE A 551 -5.19 -23.96 32.01
CA ILE A 551 -6.45 -23.21 31.79
C ILE A 551 -6.96 -22.49 33.06
N LEU A 552 -6.47 -22.85 34.24
CA LEU A 552 -6.82 -22.23 35.52
C LEU A 552 -5.81 -21.15 35.92
N GLY A 553 -4.78 -20.91 35.10
CA GLY A 553 -3.71 -19.92 35.37
C GLY A 553 -2.63 -20.43 36.31
N LYS A 554 -2.63 -21.70 36.68
CA LYS A 554 -1.60 -22.32 37.52
C LYS A 554 -0.37 -22.62 36.66
N GLU A 555 0.82 -22.24 37.13
CA GLU A 555 2.08 -22.58 36.48
C GLU A 555 2.31 -24.08 36.43
N VAL A 556 2.63 -24.60 35.24
CA VAL A 556 2.80 -26.04 35.00
C VAL A 556 3.99 -26.28 34.06
N ASN A 557 4.53 -27.47 34.11
CA ASN A 557 5.47 -27.93 33.08
C ASN A 557 4.72 -28.23 31.78
N ILE A 558 5.44 -28.17 30.66
CA ILE A 558 4.88 -28.48 29.35
C ILE A 558 4.40 -29.92 29.33
N ASP A 559 3.11 -30.12 29.13
CA ASP A 559 2.46 -31.44 28.99
C ASP A 559 1.80 -31.59 27.62
N PHE A 560 1.74 -32.81 27.11
CA PHE A 560 1.19 -33.12 25.79
C PHE A 560 -0.34 -33.27 25.83
N ASN A 561 -0.97 -32.88 24.71
CA ASN A 561 -2.41 -32.99 24.49
C ASN A 561 -3.28 -32.19 25.49
N THR A 562 -2.70 -31.19 26.14
CA THR A 562 -3.40 -30.26 27.02
C THR A 562 -3.30 -28.84 26.48
N THR A 563 -4.29 -27.99 26.80
CA THR A 563 -4.23 -26.58 26.47
C THR A 563 -3.33 -25.84 27.44
N LEU A 564 -2.28 -25.24 26.97
CA LEU A 564 -1.32 -24.47 27.74
C LEU A 564 -1.26 -23.01 27.28
N PHE A 565 -0.99 -22.09 28.20
CA PHE A 565 -0.80 -20.67 27.96
C PHE A 565 0.67 -20.31 28.22
N PHE A 566 1.36 -19.89 27.18
CA PHE A 566 2.76 -19.43 27.21
C PHE A 566 2.76 -17.92 27.40
N ILE A 567 3.32 -17.46 28.51
CA ILE A 567 3.36 -16.04 28.89
C ILE A 567 4.78 -15.53 28.70
N TYR A 568 4.91 -14.45 27.94
CA TYR A 568 6.20 -13.85 27.54
C TYR A 568 6.50 -12.57 28.33
N ASP A 569 7.76 -12.11 28.25
CA ASP A 569 8.26 -10.92 28.97
C ASP A 569 7.69 -9.59 28.49
N ASP A 570 7.09 -9.57 27.29
CA ASP A 570 6.35 -8.43 26.76
C ASP A 570 4.87 -8.39 27.20
N GLY A 571 4.45 -9.34 28.04
CA GLY A 571 3.07 -9.48 28.52
C GLY A 571 2.14 -10.21 27.55
N SER A 572 2.62 -10.64 26.38
CA SER A 572 1.83 -11.41 25.44
C SER A 572 1.59 -12.84 25.94
N VAL A 573 0.44 -13.41 25.56
CA VAL A 573 0.03 -14.76 25.94
C VAL A 573 -0.34 -15.54 24.70
N GLU A 574 0.28 -16.71 24.51
CA GLU A 574 -0.05 -17.63 23.44
C GLU A 574 -0.74 -18.90 23.97
N LYS A 575 -1.86 -19.25 23.38
CA LYS A 575 -2.53 -20.54 23.64
C LYS A 575 -1.94 -21.61 22.71
N ARG A 576 -1.39 -22.67 23.26
CA ARG A 576 -0.84 -23.79 22.50
C ARG A 576 -1.40 -25.14 23.00
N ILE A 577 -1.52 -26.07 22.08
CA ILE A 577 -1.73 -27.52 22.39
C ILE A 577 -0.52 -28.23 21.79
N ILE A 578 0.31 -28.81 22.62
CA ILE A 578 1.48 -29.57 22.17
C ILE A 578 1.05 -31.01 21.99
N VAL A 579 1.08 -31.46 20.75
CA VAL A 579 0.70 -32.84 20.39
C VAL A 579 1.97 -33.69 20.39
N LYS A 580 1.88 -34.91 20.95
CA LYS A 580 3.00 -35.84 21.04
C LYS A 580 3.22 -36.58 19.72
#